data_f7f1e2af6d03d021c4eb17002f7ad4ba
#
_entry.id   f7f1e2af6d03d021c4eb17002f7ad4ba
#
_cell.length_a   1.000
_cell.length_b   1.000
_cell.length_c   1.000
_cell.angle_alpha   90.00
_cell.angle_beta   90.00
_cell.angle_gamma   90.00
#
_symmetry.space_group_name_H-M   'P 1'
#
loop_
_entity.id
_entity.type
_entity.pdbx_description
1 polymer ?
#
loop_
_entity_poly.entity_id
_entity_poly.type
_entity_poly.pdbx_seq_one_letter_code
_entity_poly.pdbx_strand_id
1 'polypeptide(L)'
;KAELLIALAGPLVNLVLAGMLVAWLVVQQVQVSFSPEDLLAGGAPVVWQLLTANLTLFFFNLVPAFPMDGGRILRAILSMYAGQEKATRIAARVGQGFALLFALWAIVPPLKPVFLLIAFFVFVGAGQEAAYERSRSAVAGLTARNAMITRYETIAPQESLGRAAEMLLSSHQQDFPVVDAWGRVAGLLPRGALLAALATPGGRERAVLEVMDREPQTVSVDMPLEAVLRHLQSRPLQPILVIGQEAGATGLVGMITLDNLGELIQIPQT
;
A
#
# COMPACT_ATOMS: atom_id res chain seq x y z
N LYS A 1 3.41 -11.31 -16.58
CA LYS A 1 4.42 -10.88 -17.59
C LYS A 1 4.89 -9.44 -17.35
N ALA A 2 4.00 -8.47 -17.10
CA ALA A 2 4.38 -7.08 -16.83
C ALA A 2 5.27 -6.96 -15.58
N GLU A 3 4.97 -7.68 -14.52
CA GLU A 3 5.76 -7.68 -13.28
C GLU A 3 7.20 -8.17 -13.48
N LEU A 4 7.38 -9.20 -14.28
CA LEU A 4 8.72 -9.74 -14.61
C LEU A 4 9.55 -8.69 -15.36
N LEU A 5 8.95 -7.96 -16.30
CA LEU A 5 9.63 -6.90 -17.05
C LEU A 5 10.03 -5.74 -16.13
N ILE A 6 9.16 -5.36 -15.21
CA ILE A 6 9.45 -4.29 -14.24
C ILE A 6 10.59 -4.71 -13.30
N ALA A 7 10.55 -5.94 -12.80
CA ALA A 7 11.61 -6.46 -11.90
C ALA A 7 12.96 -6.62 -12.61
N LEU A 8 13.00 -6.89 -13.91
CA LEU A 8 14.23 -6.94 -14.69
C LEU A 8 14.80 -5.56 -15.03
N ALA A 9 13.95 -4.53 -15.07
CA ALA A 9 14.38 -3.19 -15.44
C ALA A 9 15.41 -2.60 -14.46
N GLY A 10 15.25 -2.82 -13.15
CA GLY A 10 16.19 -2.35 -12.12
C GLY A 10 17.62 -2.87 -12.35
N PRO A 11 17.84 -4.18 -12.33
CA PRO A 11 19.15 -4.77 -12.63
C PRO A 11 19.69 -4.34 -14.00
N LEU A 12 18.86 -4.29 -15.05
CA LEU A 12 19.30 -3.89 -16.37
C LEU A 12 19.84 -2.44 -16.44
N VAL A 13 19.24 -1.51 -15.72
CA VAL A 13 19.75 -0.13 -15.64
C VAL A 13 21.14 -0.11 -15.03
N ASN A 14 21.38 -0.83 -13.94
CA ASN A 14 22.69 -0.91 -13.30
C ASN A 14 23.73 -1.56 -14.24
N LEU A 15 23.34 -2.58 -15.01
CA LEU A 15 24.21 -3.21 -15.98
C LEU A 15 24.56 -2.26 -17.14
N VAL A 16 23.59 -1.51 -17.66
CA VAL A 16 23.82 -0.51 -18.73
C VAL A 16 24.75 0.60 -18.23
N LEU A 17 24.53 1.11 -17.01
CA LEU A 17 25.39 2.12 -16.41
C LEU A 17 26.82 1.59 -16.21
N ALA A 18 26.96 0.38 -15.70
CA ALA A 18 28.27 -0.28 -15.58
C ALA A 18 28.97 -0.42 -16.94
N GLY A 19 28.23 -0.85 -17.98
CA GLY A 19 28.74 -0.94 -19.34
C GLY A 19 29.21 0.39 -19.91
N MET A 20 28.45 1.47 -19.69
CA MET A 20 28.86 2.82 -20.11
C MET A 20 30.13 3.28 -19.37
N LEU A 21 30.24 3.00 -18.07
CA LEU A 21 31.42 3.35 -17.30
C LEU A 21 32.67 2.56 -17.75
N VAL A 22 32.51 1.27 -18.06
CA VAL A 22 33.59 0.45 -18.65
C VAL A 22 34.02 1.00 -20.00
N ALA A 23 33.08 1.30 -20.89
CA ALA A 23 33.38 1.88 -22.22
C ALA A 23 34.15 3.21 -22.07
N TRP A 24 33.74 4.07 -21.14
CA TRP A 24 34.44 5.33 -20.85
C TRP A 24 35.88 5.09 -20.37
N LEU A 25 36.09 4.15 -19.43
CA LEU A 25 37.43 3.78 -18.92
C LEU A 25 38.34 3.26 -20.05
N VAL A 26 37.81 2.46 -20.96
CA VAL A 26 38.56 1.94 -22.12
C VAL A 26 38.96 3.07 -23.05
N VAL A 27 38.04 4.02 -23.35
CA VAL A 27 38.34 5.18 -24.22
C VAL A 27 39.41 6.07 -23.61
N GLN A 28 39.37 6.27 -22.29
CA GLN A 28 40.35 7.10 -21.57
C GLN A 28 41.69 6.39 -21.31
N GLN A 29 41.85 5.15 -21.76
CA GLN A 29 43.06 4.32 -21.55
C GLN A 29 43.51 4.26 -20.09
N VAL A 30 42.58 4.38 -19.14
CA VAL A 30 42.88 4.30 -17.70
C VAL A 30 43.30 2.87 -17.39
N GLN A 31 44.56 2.71 -16.95
CA GLN A 31 45.04 1.40 -16.50
C GLN A 31 44.29 0.93 -15.29
N VAL A 32 43.68 -0.23 -15.44
CA VAL A 32 42.84 -0.87 -14.41
C VAL A 32 43.77 -1.58 -13.43
N SER A 33 44.12 -0.96 -12.33
CA SER A 33 44.73 -1.64 -11.20
C SER A 33 43.64 -2.02 -10.21
N PHE A 34 43.36 -3.33 -10.11
CA PHE A 34 42.42 -3.85 -9.12
C PHE A 34 43.17 -4.07 -7.79
N SER A 35 43.17 -3.08 -6.91
CA SER A 35 43.43 -3.30 -5.50
C SER A 35 42.11 -3.21 -4.72
N PRO A 36 41.63 -4.32 -4.14
CA PRO A 36 40.45 -4.28 -3.26
C PRO A 36 40.61 -3.30 -2.08
N GLU A 37 41.84 -3.05 -1.68
CA GLU A 37 42.20 -2.15 -0.58
C GLU A 37 41.98 -0.70 -0.94
N ASP A 38 42.30 -0.27 -2.17
CA ASP A 38 42.07 1.08 -2.66
C ASP A 38 40.57 1.42 -2.78
N LEU A 39 39.74 0.45 -3.14
CA LEU A 39 38.28 0.59 -3.19
C LEU A 39 37.68 0.81 -1.81
N LEU A 40 38.18 0.11 -0.80
CA LEU A 40 37.68 0.21 0.59
C LEU A 40 38.24 1.45 1.31
N ALA A 41 39.44 1.90 0.95
CA ALA A 41 40.09 3.07 1.53
C ALA A 41 39.59 4.42 0.94
N GLY A 42 38.68 4.36 -0.07
CA GLY A 42 38.17 5.58 -0.72
C GLY A 42 39.19 6.31 -1.62
N GLY A 43 40.36 5.70 -1.85
CA GLY A 43 41.41 6.24 -2.73
C GLY A 43 41.17 5.99 -4.22
N ALA A 44 40.21 5.15 -4.58
CA ALA A 44 39.90 4.87 -5.97
C ALA A 44 39.22 6.04 -6.69
N PRO A 45 39.50 6.27 -7.98
CA PRO A 45 38.79 7.27 -8.79
C PRO A 45 37.28 7.07 -8.72
N VAL A 46 36.51 8.17 -8.72
CA VAL A 46 35.03 8.16 -8.60
C VAL A 46 34.37 7.23 -9.60
N VAL A 47 34.90 7.14 -10.82
CA VAL A 47 34.39 6.24 -11.87
C VAL A 47 34.47 4.77 -11.45
N TRP A 48 35.54 4.37 -10.77
CA TRP A 48 35.70 3.03 -10.22
C TRP A 48 34.71 2.74 -9.09
N GLN A 49 34.53 3.71 -8.20
CA GLN A 49 33.55 3.59 -7.12
C GLN A 49 32.15 3.42 -7.70
N LEU A 50 31.78 4.22 -8.73
CA LEU A 50 30.51 4.11 -9.42
C LEU A 50 30.34 2.78 -10.16
N LEU A 51 31.38 2.31 -10.85
CA LEU A 51 31.36 1.00 -11.51
C LEU A 51 31.13 -0.14 -10.52
N THR A 52 31.90 -0.15 -9.44
CA THR A 52 31.78 -1.16 -8.39
C THR A 52 30.40 -1.12 -7.73
N ALA A 53 29.89 0.08 -7.43
CA ALA A 53 28.56 0.25 -6.86
C ALA A 53 27.46 -0.30 -7.79
N ASN A 54 27.50 0.04 -9.08
CA ASN A 54 26.51 -0.44 -10.05
C ASN A 54 26.58 -1.98 -10.25
N LEU A 55 27.78 -2.55 -10.30
CA LEU A 55 27.93 -4.02 -10.38
C LEU A 55 27.45 -4.68 -9.09
N THR A 56 27.77 -4.13 -7.93
CA THR A 56 27.29 -4.65 -6.64
C THR A 56 25.78 -4.59 -6.56
N LEU A 57 25.15 -3.48 -6.93
CA LEU A 57 23.71 -3.33 -6.97
C LEU A 57 23.06 -4.28 -7.98
N PHE A 58 23.68 -4.49 -9.15
CA PHE A 58 23.21 -5.46 -10.13
C PHE A 58 23.15 -6.86 -9.54
N PHE A 59 24.26 -7.37 -8.98
CA PHE A 59 24.30 -8.71 -8.41
C PHE A 59 23.41 -8.84 -7.19
N PHE A 60 23.38 -7.82 -6.31
CA PHE A 60 22.54 -7.83 -5.13
C PHE A 60 21.06 -7.86 -5.49
N ASN A 61 20.63 -7.08 -6.49
CA ASN A 61 19.25 -7.08 -6.96
C ASN A 61 18.84 -8.37 -7.68
N LEU A 62 19.79 -9.16 -8.19
CA LEU A 62 19.52 -10.47 -8.79
C LEU A 62 19.40 -11.61 -7.76
N VAL A 63 19.74 -11.38 -6.48
CA VAL A 63 19.53 -12.39 -5.43
C VAL A 63 18.05 -12.78 -5.40
N PRO A 64 17.73 -14.10 -5.54
CA PRO A 64 16.34 -14.55 -5.66
C PRO A 64 15.60 -14.53 -4.32
N ALA A 65 15.55 -13.39 -3.69
CA ALA A 65 15.02 -13.17 -2.35
C ALA A 65 14.42 -11.78 -2.21
N PHE A 66 13.29 -11.65 -1.49
CA PHE A 66 12.79 -10.34 -1.10
C PHE A 66 13.73 -9.67 -0.07
N PRO A 67 13.86 -8.33 -0.08
CA PRO A 67 13.09 -7.34 -0.86
C PRO A 67 13.70 -6.99 -2.24
N MET A 68 14.69 -7.76 -2.73
CA MET A 68 15.37 -7.49 -3.99
C MET A 68 14.50 -7.81 -5.20
N ASP A 69 14.86 -7.25 -6.38
CA ASP A 69 14.14 -7.51 -7.65
C ASP A 69 14.21 -8.99 -8.05
N GLY A 70 15.30 -9.70 -7.72
CA GLY A 70 15.42 -11.14 -7.89
C GLY A 70 14.35 -11.94 -7.13
N GLY A 71 13.88 -11.45 -5.98
CA GLY A 71 12.74 -12.01 -5.26
C GLY A 71 11.44 -11.86 -6.02
N ARG A 72 11.22 -10.73 -6.67
CA ARG A 72 10.06 -10.48 -7.54
C ARG A 72 10.11 -11.35 -8.80
N ILE A 73 11.30 -11.53 -9.38
CA ILE A 73 11.53 -12.47 -10.50
C ILE A 73 11.20 -13.89 -10.06
N LEU A 74 11.73 -14.33 -8.93
CA LEU A 74 11.46 -15.66 -8.36
C LEU A 74 9.95 -15.85 -8.13
N ARG A 75 9.29 -14.87 -7.53
CA ARG A 75 7.83 -14.90 -7.32
C ARG A 75 7.08 -15.01 -8.65
N ALA A 76 7.43 -14.19 -9.65
CA ALA A 76 6.77 -14.20 -10.95
C ALA A 76 6.88 -15.56 -11.64
N ILE A 77 8.04 -16.22 -11.56
CA ILE A 77 8.26 -17.56 -12.09
C ILE A 77 7.46 -18.59 -11.30
N LEU A 78 7.55 -18.59 -9.98
CA LEU A 78 6.84 -19.54 -9.12
C LEU A 78 5.33 -19.39 -9.22
N SER A 79 4.82 -18.17 -9.44
CA SER A 79 3.39 -17.92 -9.56
C SER A 79 2.74 -18.60 -10.76
N MET A 80 3.51 -18.87 -11.82
CA MET A 80 3.04 -19.62 -12.99
C MET A 80 2.74 -21.09 -12.68
N TYR A 81 3.36 -21.64 -11.62
CA TYR A 81 3.23 -23.06 -11.28
C TYR A 81 2.49 -23.31 -9.97
N ALA A 82 2.65 -22.42 -8.98
CA ALA A 82 2.19 -22.64 -7.61
C ALA A 82 1.09 -21.66 -7.15
N GLY A 83 0.73 -20.68 -8.00
CA GLY A 83 -0.18 -19.59 -7.64
C GLY A 83 0.52 -18.47 -6.85
N GLN A 84 -0.08 -17.27 -6.84
CA GLN A 84 0.54 -16.05 -6.30
C GLN A 84 0.86 -16.13 -4.80
N GLU A 85 -0.08 -16.63 -4.00
CA GLU A 85 0.11 -16.68 -2.54
C GLU A 85 1.26 -17.59 -2.12
N LYS A 86 1.33 -18.81 -2.71
CA LYS A 86 2.43 -19.75 -2.41
C LYS A 86 3.77 -19.22 -2.91
N ALA A 87 3.79 -18.61 -4.10
CA ALA A 87 5.00 -18.01 -4.69
C ALA A 87 5.55 -16.89 -3.79
N THR A 88 4.69 -15.99 -3.31
CA THR A 88 5.07 -14.91 -2.39
C THR A 88 5.62 -15.45 -1.08
N ARG A 89 4.97 -16.46 -0.50
CA ARG A 89 5.41 -17.10 0.74
C ARG A 89 6.79 -17.76 0.59
N ILE A 90 7.04 -18.42 -0.54
CA ILE A 90 8.35 -19.04 -0.83
C ILE A 90 9.42 -17.96 -0.98
N ALA A 91 9.18 -16.94 -1.80
CA ALA A 91 10.14 -15.85 -2.03
C ALA A 91 10.51 -15.11 -0.73
N ALA A 92 9.51 -14.86 0.16
CA ALA A 92 9.74 -14.26 1.46
C ALA A 92 10.59 -15.15 2.38
N ARG A 93 10.31 -16.47 2.44
CA ARG A 93 11.11 -17.41 3.25
C ARG A 93 12.53 -17.52 2.74
N VAL A 94 12.73 -17.51 1.43
CA VAL A 94 14.07 -17.49 0.83
C VAL A 94 14.80 -16.20 1.24
N GLY A 95 14.12 -15.04 1.20
CA GLY A 95 14.69 -13.76 1.68
C GLY A 95 15.09 -13.81 3.15
N GLN A 96 14.23 -14.35 4.01
CA GLN A 96 14.54 -14.53 5.43
C GLN A 96 15.70 -15.51 5.65
N GLY A 97 15.81 -16.55 4.83
CA GLY A 97 16.96 -17.47 4.82
C GLY A 97 18.28 -16.77 4.47
N PHE A 98 18.29 -15.92 3.44
CA PHE A 98 19.45 -15.08 3.12
C PHE A 98 19.80 -14.11 4.23
N ALA A 99 18.79 -13.48 4.87
CA ALA A 99 19.01 -12.61 6.01
C ALA A 99 19.72 -13.36 7.16
N LEU A 100 19.29 -14.59 7.46
CA LEU A 100 19.92 -15.41 8.47
C LEU A 100 21.37 -15.77 8.10
N LEU A 101 21.64 -16.10 6.83
CA LEU A 101 23.00 -16.37 6.35
C LEU A 101 23.90 -15.14 6.49
N PHE A 102 23.41 -13.94 6.15
CA PHE A 102 24.15 -12.70 6.35
C PHE A 102 24.40 -12.41 7.82
N ALA A 103 23.42 -12.65 8.70
CA ALA A 103 23.59 -12.49 10.14
C ALA A 103 24.65 -13.45 10.70
N LEU A 104 24.60 -14.71 10.31
CA LEU A 104 25.60 -15.72 10.72
C LEU A 104 27.00 -15.36 10.22
N TRP A 105 27.12 -14.92 8.97
CA TRP A 105 28.42 -14.50 8.42
C TRP A 105 28.95 -13.23 9.08
N ALA A 106 28.07 -12.34 9.53
CA ALA A 106 28.44 -11.11 10.21
C ALA A 106 29.11 -11.34 11.57
N ILE A 107 28.72 -12.40 12.28
CA ILE A 107 29.27 -12.75 13.61
C ILE A 107 30.56 -13.56 13.54
N VAL A 108 30.91 -14.15 12.39
CA VAL A 108 32.19 -14.84 12.20
C VAL A 108 33.34 -13.81 12.22
N PRO A 109 34.36 -13.97 13.09
CA PRO A 109 35.46 -13.03 13.18
C PRO A 109 36.25 -12.84 11.87
N PRO A 110 36.67 -11.58 11.56
CA PRO A 110 36.39 -10.35 12.27
C PRO A 110 34.92 -9.92 12.13
N LEU A 111 34.34 -9.36 13.20
CA LEU A 111 32.93 -8.89 13.21
C LEU A 111 32.66 -7.89 12.08
N LYS A 112 31.53 -8.09 11.39
CA LYS A 112 31.14 -7.29 10.22
C LYS A 112 29.77 -6.63 10.47
N PRO A 113 29.71 -5.55 11.29
CA PRO A 113 28.43 -4.97 11.74
C PRO A 113 27.52 -4.51 10.58
N VAL A 114 28.09 -4.11 9.45
CA VAL A 114 27.33 -3.74 8.25
C VAL A 114 26.47 -4.89 7.74
N PHE A 115 26.96 -6.14 7.81
CA PHE A 115 26.16 -7.30 7.37
C PHE A 115 25.04 -7.63 8.34
N LEU A 116 25.15 -7.30 9.64
CA LEU A 116 24.01 -7.39 10.57
C LEU A 116 22.92 -6.38 10.20
N LEU A 117 23.32 -5.17 9.82
CA LEU A 117 22.39 -4.15 9.37
C LEU A 117 21.67 -4.60 8.07
N ILE A 118 22.43 -5.13 7.11
CA ILE A 118 21.88 -5.69 5.86
C ILE A 118 20.92 -6.85 6.18
N ALA A 119 21.30 -7.77 7.04
CA ALA A 119 20.47 -8.89 7.46
C ALA A 119 19.15 -8.42 8.08
N PHE A 120 19.19 -7.42 8.95
CA PHE A 120 18.01 -6.82 9.55
C PHE A 120 17.07 -6.23 8.48
N PHE A 121 17.59 -5.41 7.56
CA PHE A 121 16.77 -4.80 6.51
C PHE A 121 16.20 -5.83 5.54
N VAL A 122 16.96 -6.85 5.17
CA VAL A 122 16.47 -7.94 4.30
C VAL A 122 15.38 -8.73 5.01
N PHE A 123 15.55 -9.06 6.30
CA PHE A 123 14.55 -9.81 7.07
C PHE A 123 13.23 -9.05 7.19
N VAL A 124 13.30 -7.78 7.60
CA VAL A 124 12.12 -6.92 7.75
C VAL A 124 11.47 -6.65 6.40
N GLY A 125 12.27 -6.30 5.38
CA GLY A 125 11.78 -6.04 4.03
C GLY A 125 11.09 -7.23 3.39
N ALA A 126 11.65 -8.44 3.55
CA ALA A 126 11.00 -9.66 3.07
C ALA A 126 9.64 -9.92 3.74
N GLY A 127 9.53 -9.62 5.03
CA GLY A 127 8.27 -9.71 5.77
C GLY A 127 7.24 -8.70 5.30
N GLN A 128 7.64 -7.45 5.11
CA GLN A 128 6.77 -6.37 4.65
C GLN A 128 6.25 -6.60 3.23
N GLU A 129 7.12 -7.00 2.30
CA GLU A 129 6.72 -7.32 0.92
C GLU A 129 5.71 -8.47 0.88
N ALA A 130 5.92 -9.51 1.69
CA ALA A 130 4.97 -10.61 1.81
C ALA A 130 3.63 -10.18 2.41
N ALA A 131 3.62 -9.27 3.37
CA ALA A 131 2.40 -8.74 3.96
C ALA A 131 1.64 -7.86 2.96
N TYR A 132 2.34 -6.98 2.25
CA TYR A 132 1.77 -6.12 1.22
C TYR A 132 1.10 -6.92 0.11
N GLU A 133 1.78 -7.93 -0.42
CA GLU A 133 1.23 -8.79 -1.48
C GLU A 133 0.03 -9.63 -1.01
N ARG A 134 0.03 -10.10 0.24
CA ARG A 134 -1.13 -10.79 0.81
C ARG A 134 -2.35 -9.87 0.89
N SER A 135 -2.16 -8.66 1.39
CA SER A 135 -3.25 -7.66 1.47
C SER A 135 -3.79 -7.32 0.09
N ARG A 136 -2.90 -7.14 -0.88
CA ARG A 136 -3.27 -6.88 -2.28
C ARG A 136 -4.03 -8.06 -2.90
N SER A 137 -3.57 -9.28 -2.69
CA SER A 137 -4.23 -10.48 -3.21
C SER A 137 -5.60 -10.71 -2.56
N ALA A 138 -5.77 -10.36 -1.29
CA ALA A 138 -7.04 -10.50 -0.57
C ALA A 138 -8.14 -9.60 -1.14
N VAL A 139 -7.78 -8.46 -1.73
CA VAL A 139 -8.75 -7.53 -2.32
C VAL A 139 -8.85 -7.63 -3.85
N ALA A 140 -7.99 -8.44 -4.48
CA ALA A 140 -7.97 -8.61 -5.92
C ALA A 140 -9.28 -9.24 -6.42
N GLY A 141 -9.92 -8.59 -7.39
CA GLY A 141 -11.19 -9.05 -7.96
C GLY A 141 -12.42 -8.67 -7.15
N LEU A 142 -12.27 -8.08 -5.95
CA LEU A 142 -13.37 -7.52 -5.18
C LEU A 142 -13.71 -6.11 -5.66
N THR A 143 -14.99 -5.75 -5.49
CA THR A 143 -15.51 -4.40 -5.78
C THR A 143 -16.02 -3.73 -4.50
N ALA A 144 -16.40 -2.45 -4.59
CA ALA A 144 -17.03 -1.72 -3.50
C ALA A 144 -18.26 -2.47 -2.94
N ARG A 145 -19.01 -3.18 -3.80
CA ARG A 145 -20.16 -4.03 -3.43
C ARG A 145 -19.80 -5.07 -2.36
N ASN A 146 -18.64 -5.68 -2.46
CA ASN A 146 -18.22 -6.75 -1.54
C ASN A 146 -17.81 -6.22 -0.14
N ALA A 147 -17.45 -4.95 -0.07
CA ALA A 147 -16.93 -4.31 1.14
C ALA A 147 -17.92 -3.35 1.80
N MET A 148 -19.00 -2.96 1.11
CA MET A 148 -19.92 -1.97 1.63
C MET A 148 -20.86 -2.54 2.70
N ILE A 149 -21.16 -1.68 3.70
CA ILE A 149 -22.27 -1.88 4.63
C ILE A 149 -23.55 -1.46 3.92
N THR A 150 -24.55 -2.32 3.97
CA THR A 150 -25.88 -2.05 3.40
C THR A 150 -26.94 -1.70 4.44
N ARG A 151 -26.63 -1.92 5.73
CA ARG A 151 -27.49 -1.52 6.85
C ARG A 151 -26.90 -0.28 7.50
N TYR A 152 -27.45 0.86 7.18
CA TYR A 152 -27.04 2.16 7.69
C TYR A 152 -28.27 3.06 7.84
N GLU A 153 -28.17 4.01 8.74
CA GLU A 153 -29.15 5.07 8.93
C GLU A 153 -28.76 6.31 8.14
N THR A 154 -29.74 6.96 7.53
CA THR A 154 -29.56 8.22 6.79
C THR A 154 -30.32 9.32 7.48
N ILE A 155 -29.91 10.58 7.25
CA ILE A 155 -30.56 11.76 7.78
C ILE A 155 -30.89 12.75 6.66
N ALA A 156 -32.01 13.46 6.76
CA ALA A 156 -32.34 14.48 5.77
C ALA A 156 -31.62 15.80 6.04
N PRO A 157 -31.29 16.59 4.99
CA PRO A 157 -30.57 17.86 5.17
C PRO A 157 -31.27 18.84 6.10
N GLN A 158 -32.62 18.82 6.16
CA GLN A 158 -33.46 19.73 6.93
C GLN A 158 -33.66 19.29 8.38
N GLU A 159 -33.28 18.06 8.73
CA GLU A 159 -33.40 17.56 10.10
C GLU A 159 -32.45 18.33 11.04
N SER A 160 -32.80 18.34 12.34
CA SER A 160 -31.98 19.00 13.35
C SER A 160 -30.78 18.17 13.78
N LEU A 161 -29.72 18.84 14.24
CA LEU A 161 -28.57 18.15 14.85
C LEU A 161 -28.97 17.43 16.15
N GLY A 162 -30.05 17.86 16.82
CA GLY A 162 -30.64 17.13 17.93
C GLY A 162 -31.11 15.74 17.54
N ARG A 163 -31.75 15.59 16.39
CA ARG A 163 -32.15 14.29 15.85
C ARG A 163 -30.93 13.43 15.50
N ALA A 164 -29.91 14.03 14.88
CA ALA A 164 -28.65 13.32 14.60
C ALA A 164 -27.96 12.82 15.88
N ALA A 165 -28.02 13.60 16.97
CA ALA A 165 -27.50 13.21 18.27
C ALA A 165 -28.25 12.03 18.88
N GLU A 166 -29.57 11.96 18.75
CA GLU A 166 -30.37 10.81 19.19
C GLU A 166 -29.99 9.54 18.39
N MET A 167 -29.82 9.66 17.09
CA MET A 167 -29.38 8.55 16.23
C MET A 167 -27.98 8.08 16.64
N LEU A 168 -27.04 9.00 16.91
CA LEU A 168 -25.69 8.66 17.36
C LEU A 168 -25.70 7.87 18.70
N LEU A 169 -26.62 8.20 19.60
CA LEU A 169 -26.72 7.53 20.91
C LEU A 169 -27.48 6.19 20.84
N SER A 170 -28.35 6.01 19.85
CA SER A 170 -29.19 4.81 19.70
C SER A 170 -28.59 3.75 18.79
N SER A 171 -27.55 4.10 17.99
CA SER A 171 -26.91 3.19 17.03
C SER A 171 -25.39 3.12 17.25
N HIS A 172 -24.74 2.19 16.57
CA HIS A 172 -23.27 2.09 16.51
C HIS A 172 -22.67 2.93 15.37
N GLN A 173 -23.52 3.56 14.56
CA GLN A 173 -23.10 4.36 13.43
C GLN A 173 -22.55 5.70 13.90
N GLN A 174 -21.38 6.08 13.41
CA GLN A 174 -20.70 7.32 13.84
C GLN A 174 -20.90 8.46 12.85
N ASP A 175 -21.00 8.16 11.57
CA ASP A 175 -21.13 9.13 10.50
C ASP A 175 -22.40 8.85 9.72
N PHE A 176 -23.19 9.89 9.44
CA PHE A 176 -24.50 9.75 8.84
C PHE A 176 -24.50 10.28 7.41
N PRO A 177 -24.76 9.40 6.40
CA PRO A 177 -25.04 9.86 5.05
C PRO A 177 -26.26 10.78 5.04
N VAL A 178 -26.12 11.93 4.41
CA VAL A 178 -27.22 12.89 4.24
C VAL A 178 -27.82 12.69 2.86
N VAL A 179 -29.11 12.36 2.81
CA VAL A 179 -29.83 12.08 1.56
C VAL A 179 -31.03 13.00 1.40
N ASP A 180 -31.30 13.38 0.15
CA ASP A 180 -32.48 14.17 -0.18
C ASP A 180 -33.76 13.30 -0.27
N ALA A 181 -34.89 13.96 -0.50
CA ALA A 181 -36.20 13.28 -0.62
C ALA A 181 -36.27 12.29 -1.80
N TRP A 182 -35.34 12.34 -2.74
CA TRP A 182 -35.24 11.44 -3.89
C TRP A 182 -34.22 10.32 -3.69
N GLY A 183 -33.62 10.20 -2.48
CA GLY A 183 -32.59 9.21 -2.17
C GLY A 183 -31.20 9.54 -2.70
N ARG A 184 -30.98 10.75 -3.20
CA ARG A 184 -29.64 11.16 -3.71
C ARG A 184 -28.78 11.67 -2.57
N VAL A 185 -27.49 11.42 -2.65
CA VAL A 185 -26.51 11.91 -1.67
C VAL A 185 -26.44 13.43 -1.72
N ALA A 186 -26.79 14.08 -0.62
CA ALA A 186 -26.67 15.53 -0.42
C ALA A 186 -25.37 15.88 0.33
N GLY A 187 -24.82 14.94 1.11
CA GLY A 187 -23.60 15.14 1.89
C GLY A 187 -23.33 13.99 2.85
N LEU A 188 -22.41 14.24 3.77
CA LEU A 188 -22.08 13.40 4.90
C LEU A 188 -22.05 14.26 6.18
N LEU A 189 -22.64 13.78 7.27
CA LEU A 189 -22.51 14.38 8.58
C LEU A 189 -21.50 13.56 9.41
N PRO A 190 -20.22 13.97 9.49
CA PRO A 190 -19.23 13.28 10.31
C PRO A 190 -19.51 13.49 11.80
N ARG A 191 -19.26 12.46 12.62
CA ARG A 191 -19.39 12.54 14.10
C ARG A 191 -18.65 13.74 14.68
N GLY A 192 -17.42 14.01 14.21
CA GLY A 192 -16.63 15.15 14.71
C GLY A 192 -17.31 16.49 14.47
N ALA A 193 -17.91 16.71 13.30
CA ALA A 193 -18.64 17.92 12.95
C ALA A 193 -19.93 18.05 13.77
N LEU A 194 -20.67 16.93 13.94
CA LEU A 194 -21.87 16.90 14.79
C LEU A 194 -21.55 17.29 16.23
N LEU A 195 -20.55 16.66 16.87
CA LEU A 195 -20.19 16.95 18.26
C LEU A 195 -19.69 18.39 18.45
N ALA A 196 -18.90 18.90 17.50
CA ALA A 196 -18.42 20.29 17.54
C ALA A 196 -19.58 21.28 17.46
N ALA A 197 -20.56 21.02 16.59
CA ALA A 197 -21.74 21.90 16.47
C ALA A 197 -22.66 21.84 17.70
N LEU A 198 -22.85 20.63 18.27
CA LEU A 198 -23.66 20.47 19.49
C LEU A 198 -23.08 21.18 20.74
N ALA A 199 -21.76 21.38 20.75
CA ALA A 199 -21.09 22.12 21.83
C ALA A 199 -21.34 23.63 21.78
N THR A 200 -21.96 24.18 20.71
CA THR A 200 -22.30 25.60 20.58
C THR A 200 -23.70 25.89 21.11
N PRO A 201 -23.95 27.09 21.68
CA PRO A 201 -25.31 27.49 22.07
C PRO A 201 -26.30 27.41 20.90
N GLY A 202 -27.46 26.79 21.10
CA GLY A 202 -28.44 26.56 20.04
C GLY A 202 -28.05 25.51 19.00
N GLY A 203 -26.96 24.71 19.26
CA GLY A 203 -26.45 23.72 18.31
C GLY A 203 -27.45 22.61 17.97
N ARG A 204 -28.33 22.22 18.90
CA ARG A 204 -29.31 21.14 18.68
C ARG A 204 -30.41 21.51 17.67
N GLU A 205 -30.76 22.77 17.59
CA GLU A 205 -31.82 23.32 16.72
C GLU A 205 -31.32 23.59 15.28
N ARG A 206 -30.00 23.59 15.07
CA ARG A 206 -29.40 23.80 13.74
C ARG A 206 -29.72 22.66 12.80
N ALA A 207 -29.90 23.01 11.53
CA ALA A 207 -30.13 22.02 10.51
C ALA A 207 -28.81 21.25 10.12
N VAL A 208 -28.92 19.98 9.79
CA VAL A 208 -27.80 19.12 9.30
C VAL A 208 -27.07 19.77 8.14
N LEU A 209 -27.80 20.39 7.22
CA LEU A 209 -27.26 21.03 6.02
C LEU A 209 -26.26 22.16 6.29
N GLU A 210 -26.26 22.75 7.50
CA GLU A 210 -25.35 23.83 7.90
C GLU A 210 -23.96 23.29 8.31
N VAL A 211 -23.88 21.98 8.65
CA VAL A 211 -22.70 21.37 9.28
C VAL A 211 -22.15 20.21 8.46
N MET A 212 -22.98 19.61 7.59
CA MET A 212 -22.56 18.47 6.77
C MET A 212 -21.41 18.82 5.81
N ASP A 213 -20.58 17.85 5.50
CA ASP A 213 -19.66 17.88 4.36
C ASP A 213 -20.50 17.72 3.07
N ARG A 214 -20.47 18.72 2.20
CA ARG A 214 -21.24 18.73 0.95
C ARG A 214 -20.53 18.02 -0.20
N GLU A 215 -19.26 17.69 -0.02
CA GLU A 215 -18.43 17.00 -1.01
C GLU A 215 -17.85 15.72 -0.41
N PRO A 216 -18.71 14.76 0.03
CA PRO A 216 -18.23 13.50 0.57
C PRO A 216 -17.55 12.68 -0.52
N GLN A 217 -16.62 11.80 -0.11
CA GLN A 217 -16.06 10.86 -1.05
C GLN A 217 -17.13 9.86 -1.50
N THR A 218 -17.29 9.74 -2.81
CA THR A 218 -18.26 8.79 -3.41
C THR A 218 -17.55 7.87 -4.40
N VAL A 219 -17.98 6.61 -4.45
CA VAL A 219 -17.48 5.62 -5.41
C VAL A 219 -18.64 4.84 -6.03
N SER A 220 -18.43 4.34 -7.24
CA SER A 220 -19.39 3.42 -7.85
C SER A 220 -19.35 2.06 -7.15
N VAL A 221 -20.49 1.41 -7.05
CA VAL A 221 -20.65 0.05 -6.49
C VAL A 221 -19.79 -1.00 -7.19
N ASP A 222 -19.46 -0.80 -8.46
CA ASP A 222 -18.65 -1.71 -9.26
C ASP A 222 -17.15 -1.29 -9.30
N MET A 223 -16.78 -0.22 -8.56
CA MET A 223 -15.38 0.21 -8.50
C MET A 223 -14.53 -0.89 -7.87
N PRO A 224 -13.36 -1.26 -8.47
CA PRO A 224 -12.44 -2.21 -7.88
C PRO A 224 -11.99 -1.80 -6.48
N LEU A 225 -11.98 -2.74 -5.52
CA LEU A 225 -11.70 -2.45 -4.12
C LEU A 225 -10.29 -1.87 -3.91
N GLU A 226 -9.31 -2.23 -4.76
CA GLU A 226 -7.99 -1.59 -4.76
C GLU A 226 -8.05 -0.07 -5.03
N ALA A 227 -8.98 0.38 -5.88
CA ALA A 227 -9.19 1.81 -6.13
C ALA A 227 -9.88 2.49 -4.94
N VAL A 228 -10.85 1.82 -4.32
CA VAL A 228 -11.52 2.30 -3.10
C VAL A 228 -10.52 2.50 -1.96
N LEU A 229 -9.58 1.56 -1.77
CA LEU A 229 -8.52 1.68 -0.76
C LEU A 229 -7.64 2.92 -0.96
N ARG A 230 -7.33 3.29 -2.20
CA ARG A 230 -6.59 4.54 -2.49
C ARG A 230 -7.39 5.79 -2.11
N HIS A 231 -8.70 5.78 -2.30
CA HIS A 231 -9.58 6.89 -1.89
C HIS A 231 -9.62 7.03 -0.36
N LEU A 232 -9.69 5.92 0.38
CA LEU A 232 -9.65 5.95 1.85
C LEU A 232 -8.32 6.50 2.40
N GLN A 233 -7.21 6.23 1.74
CA GLN A 233 -5.91 6.77 2.15
C GLN A 233 -5.83 8.31 2.05
N SER A 234 -6.63 8.94 1.20
CA SER A 234 -6.65 10.40 1.06
C SER A 234 -7.42 11.12 2.18
N ARG A 235 -8.45 10.48 2.76
CA ARG A 235 -9.24 10.98 3.91
C ARG A 235 -9.59 9.82 4.85
N PRO A 236 -8.64 9.33 5.63
CA PRO A 236 -8.78 8.07 6.38
C PRO A 236 -9.83 8.07 7.50
N LEU A 237 -10.27 9.25 7.92
CA LEU A 237 -11.25 9.40 9.01
C LEU A 237 -12.70 9.53 8.53
N GLN A 238 -12.95 9.52 7.23
CA GLN A 238 -14.30 9.64 6.67
C GLN A 238 -14.70 8.39 5.91
N PRO A 239 -15.94 7.90 6.06
CA PRO A 239 -16.46 6.80 5.25
C PRO A 239 -16.60 7.23 3.79
N ILE A 240 -16.51 6.26 2.91
CA ILE A 240 -16.81 6.43 1.48
C ILE A 240 -18.26 6.03 1.24
N LEU A 241 -19.02 6.88 0.58
CA LEU A 241 -20.39 6.59 0.18
C LEU A 241 -20.40 5.84 -1.15
N VAL A 242 -21.09 4.71 -1.19
CA VAL A 242 -21.20 3.88 -2.40
C VAL A 242 -22.46 4.23 -3.15
N ILE A 243 -22.29 4.64 -4.41
CA ILE A 243 -23.39 5.02 -5.29
C ILE A 243 -23.62 3.90 -6.29
N GLY A 244 -24.88 3.54 -6.51
CA GLY A 244 -25.30 2.54 -7.46
C GLY A 244 -26.64 2.87 -8.08
N GLN A 245 -27.07 2.06 -9.04
CA GLN A 245 -28.43 2.11 -9.58
C GLN A 245 -29.32 1.15 -8.80
N GLU A 246 -30.35 1.70 -8.15
CA GLU A 246 -31.40 0.90 -7.53
C GLU A 246 -32.75 1.37 -8.09
N ALA A 247 -33.55 0.41 -8.57
CA ALA A 247 -34.85 0.68 -9.20
C ALA A 247 -34.81 1.73 -10.35
N GLY A 248 -33.68 1.85 -11.07
CA GLY A 248 -33.52 2.78 -12.19
C GLY A 248 -33.08 4.20 -11.82
N ALA A 249 -32.92 4.51 -10.53
CA ALA A 249 -32.39 5.77 -10.04
C ALA A 249 -30.97 5.59 -9.46
N THR A 250 -30.09 6.57 -9.67
CA THR A 250 -28.78 6.62 -9.05
C THR A 250 -28.92 7.15 -7.62
N GLY A 251 -28.60 6.33 -6.63
CA GLY A 251 -28.71 6.65 -5.22
C GLY A 251 -27.63 6.03 -4.36
N LEU A 252 -27.70 6.27 -3.06
CA LEU A 252 -26.83 5.68 -2.05
C LEU A 252 -27.23 4.21 -1.85
N VAL A 253 -26.29 3.28 -2.11
CA VAL A 253 -26.52 1.83 -1.96
C VAL A 253 -25.71 1.23 -0.82
N GLY A 254 -24.75 1.97 -0.27
CA GLY A 254 -23.93 1.51 0.85
C GLY A 254 -22.91 2.54 1.30
N MET A 255 -22.17 2.18 2.33
CA MET A 255 -21.01 2.95 2.81
C MET A 255 -19.84 2.02 3.15
N ILE A 256 -18.62 2.50 3.02
CA ILE A 256 -17.40 1.76 3.35
C ILE A 256 -16.65 2.54 4.41
N THR A 257 -16.32 1.87 5.52
CA THR A 257 -15.49 2.41 6.59
C THR A 257 -14.17 1.65 6.67
N LEU A 258 -13.16 2.21 7.34
CA LEU A 258 -11.90 1.51 7.59
C LEU A 258 -12.09 0.23 8.41
N ASP A 259 -12.98 0.25 9.38
CA ASP A 259 -13.25 -0.91 10.25
C ASP A 259 -13.77 -2.10 9.43
N ASN A 260 -14.74 -1.87 8.55
CA ASN A 260 -15.28 -2.90 7.66
C ASN A 260 -14.25 -3.49 6.70
N LEU A 261 -13.36 -2.65 6.18
CA LEU A 261 -12.28 -3.13 5.33
C LEU A 261 -11.28 -3.97 6.12
N GLY A 262 -10.97 -3.57 7.36
CA GLY A 262 -10.14 -4.35 8.26
C GLY A 262 -10.71 -5.75 8.51
N GLU A 263 -12.01 -5.84 8.76
CA GLU A 263 -12.72 -7.12 8.94
C GLU A 263 -12.73 -7.95 7.67
N LEU A 264 -13.04 -7.34 6.51
CA LEU A 264 -13.08 -8.05 5.22
C LEU A 264 -11.72 -8.68 4.87
N ILE A 265 -10.61 -7.99 5.14
CA ILE A 265 -9.25 -8.49 4.86
C ILE A 265 -8.88 -9.64 5.80
N GLN A 266 -9.44 -9.69 7.01
CA GLN A 266 -9.17 -10.74 8.00
C GLN A 266 -10.02 -12.00 7.80
N ILE A 267 -11.17 -11.89 7.12
CA ILE A 267 -12.03 -13.05 6.85
C ILE A 267 -11.48 -13.81 5.63
N PRO A 268 -11.09 -15.09 5.77
CA PRO A 268 -10.67 -15.90 4.64
C PRO A 268 -11.80 -15.99 3.60
N GLN A 269 -11.52 -15.55 2.40
CA GLN A 269 -12.43 -15.75 1.27
C GLN A 269 -12.30 -17.23 0.85
N THR A 270 -13.23 -18.07 1.28
CA THR A 270 -13.31 -19.50 0.91
C THR A 270 -13.76 -19.67 -0.53
#